data_acfca5fa6e70d2dfa1d60f1cef975ebe
#
_entry.id   acfca5fa6e70d2dfa1d60f1cef975ebe
#
_cell.length_a   1.000
_cell.length_b   1.000
_cell.length_c   1.000
_cell.angle_alpha   90.00
_cell.angle_beta   90.00
_cell.angle_gamma   90.00
#
_symmetry.space_group_name_H-M   'P 1'
#
loop_
_entity.id
_entity.type
_entity.pdbx_description
1 polymer ?
#
loop_
_entity_poly.entity_id
_entity_poly.type
_entity_poly.pdbx_seq_one_letter_code
_entity_poly.pdbx_strand_id
1 'polypeptide(L)'
;MNKKIHIKQSDSEFKSFIEYRKGLSPFDKKLEAAKLIDQTVSVDVDKAYQTVTSKINQGNNIHSIFNTLTRIAAVFTLPLLAFAIWTLFFQKDKATVTELAQNEITWQEIHSPVGMRSHVVLPDGTNLWLNAGSHLRYGIPFIRKNREVELTGEAFLDVVKNEQSPFVVKTGNAEVEVLGTQFNVNAWPESEQIQVALKEGKVKFRFAGDEGTKKFCELKPNDLLEFDKTDKTVVRENTNIEKYIAWHQNVMILDDTPMPELARLLEQWYGVKVVIADEEIKRYKFTTTFDNEPLHRVLELLEISSPGIKIRYTMGKPIEGIKKFSPSVVTFTKK
;
A
#
# COMPACT_ATOMS: atom_id res chain seq x y z
N MET A 1 0.49 39.47 34.43
CA MET A 1 1.95 39.34 34.39
C MET A 1 2.34 38.33 35.46
N ASN A 2 2.33 37.06 35.09
CA ASN A 2 2.63 35.93 36.03
C ASN A 2 4.15 35.79 36.14
N LYS A 3 4.71 36.26 37.25
CA LYS A 3 6.09 35.98 37.63
C LYS A 3 6.16 34.54 38.13
N LYS A 4 6.65 33.63 37.30
CA LYS A 4 7.07 32.30 37.75
C LYS A 4 8.27 32.48 38.67
N ILE A 5 8.08 32.18 39.96
CA ILE A 5 9.16 32.06 40.91
C ILE A 5 9.85 30.73 40.62
N HIS A 6 11.03 30.79 40.00
CA HIS A 6 11.92 29.63 39.87
C HIS A 6 12.61 29.39 41.21
N ILE A 7 12.09 28.44 41.99
CA ILE A 7 12.82 27.88 43.10
C ILE A 7 13.81 26.86 42.52
N LYS A 8 15.04 27.27 42.32
CA LYS A 8 16.15 26.33 42.07
C LYS A 8 16.55 25.72 43.39
N GLN A 9 15.83 24.72 43.88
CA GLN A 9 16.29 23.83 44.93
C GLN A 9 17.05 22.68 44.25
N SER A 10 18.26 22.41 44.73
CA SER A 10 19.09 21.36 44.11
C SER A 10 18.41 20.01 44.27
N ASP A 11 18.40 19.19 43.24
CA ASP A 11 17.83 17.84 43.25
C ASP A 11 18.34 16.94 44.39
N SER A 12 19.50 17.24 44.97
CA SER A 12 20.10 16.55 46.08
C SER A 12 19.41 16.85 47.41
N GLU A 13 18.99 18.12 47.67
CA GLU A 13 18.29 18.51 48.87
C GLU A 13 16.84 17.98 48.89
N PHE A 14 16.20 17.95 47.74
CA PHE A 14 14.87 17.38 47.62
C PHE A 14 14.84 15.87 47.79
N LYS A 15 15.85 15.15 47.27
CA LYS A 15 16.00 13.73 47.51
C LYS A 15 16.28 13.38 48.96
N SER A 16 17.15 14.12 49.61
CA SER A 16 17.44 13.91 51.05
C SER A 16 16.24 14.19 51.95
N PHE A 17 15.41 15.18 51.61
CA PHE A 17 14.16 15.49 52.29
C PHE A 17 13.10 14.38 52.12
N ILE A 18 12.99 13.81 50.95
CA ILE A 18 12.07 12.67 50.67
C ILE A 18 12.55 11.40 51.44
N GLU A 19 13.84 11.15 51.45
CA GLU A 19 14.42 10.00 52.12
C GLU A 19 14.27 10.10 53.64
N TYR A 20 14.49 11.29 54.20
CA TYR A 20 14.23 11.59 55.61
C TYR A 20 12.77 11.35 55.99
N ARG A 21 11.82 11.79 55.18
CA ARG A 21 10.35 11.59 55.40
C ARG A 21 9.93 10.12 55.31
N LYS A 22 10.63 9.28 54.55
CA LYS A 22 10.32 7.84 54.47
C LYS A 22 10.64 7.08 55.73
N GLY A 23 11.65 7.54 56.50
CA GLY A 23 12.06 6.92 57.74
C GLY A 23 11.25 7.32 58.98
N LEU A 24 10.39 8.33 58.91
CA LEU A 24 9.60 8.82 60.03
C LEU A 24 8.40 7.91 60.33
N SER A 25 8.15 7.66 61.64
CA SER A 25 6.98 6.95 62.08
C SER A 25 5.68 7.72 61.75
N PRO A 26 4.51 7.07 61.70
CA PRO A 26 3.24 7.76 61.46
C PRO A 26 2.92 8.84 62.50
N PHE A 27 3.48 8.73 63.73
CA PHE A 27 3.31 9.71 64.80
C PHE A 27 4.18 10.95 64.54
N ASP A 28 5.43 10.79 64.15
CA ASP A 28 6.37 11.88 63.85
C ASP A 28 5.91 12.71 62.66
N LYS A 29 5.30 12.08 61.65
CA LYS A 29 4.69 12.78 60.49
C LYS A 29 3.53 13.68 60.88
N LYS A 30 2.73 13.24 61.88
CA LYS A 30 1.62 14.08 62.41
C LYS A 30 2.18 15.23 63.27
N LEU A 31 3.21 15.02 64.05
CA LEU A 31 3.86 16.03 64.89
C LEU A 31 4.52 17.13 64.00
N GLU A 32 5.17 16.74 62.92
CA GLU A 32 5.77 17.71 61.97
C GLU A 32 4.72 18.52 61.24
N ALA A 33 3.63 17.88 60.82
CA ALA A 33 2.48 18.58 60.25
C ALA A 33 1.82 19.57 61.25
N ALA A 34 1.73 19.19 62.53
CA ALA A 34 1.19 20.08 63.56
C ALA A 34 2.09 21.31 63.81
N LYS A 35 3.43 21.13 63.81
CA LYS A 35 4.40 22.24 63.89
C LYS A 35 4.33 23.19 62.71
N LEU A 36 4.12 22.68 61.51
CA LEU A 36 3.95 23.49 60.30
C LEU A 36 2.64 24.31 60.36
N ILE A 37 1.56 23.75 60.93
CA ILE A 37 0.30 24.44 61.11
C ILE A 37 0.46 25.55 62.17
N ASP A 38 1.16 25.29 63.25
CA ASP A 38 1.39 26.30 64.32
C ASP A 38 2.23 27.49 63.79
N GLN A 39 3.22 27.24 62.94
CA GLN A 39 3.97 28.32 62.26
C GLN A 39 3.15 29.17 61.29
N THR A 40 2.10 28.61 60.71
CA THR A 40 1.23 29.34 59.78
C THR A 40 0.11 30.14 60.44
N VAL A 41 -0.23 29.82 61.71
CA VAL A 41 -1.31 30.51 62.47
C VAL A 41 -0.84 31.85 63.05
N SER A 42 0.46 32.16 63.04
CA SER A 42 0.97 33.45 63.57
C SER A 42 1.06 34.58 62.53
N VAL A 43 0.26 34.51 61.48
CA VAL A 43 0.13 35.61 60.50
C VAL A 43 -0.79 36.70 61.09
N ASP A 44 -0.20 37.84 61.37
CA ASP A 44 -0.95 39.05 61.82
C ASP A 44 -1.84 39.54 60.66
N VAL A 45 -3.11 39.11 60.72
CA VAL A 45 -4.14 39.40 59.70
C VAL A 45 -4.43 40.90 59.60
N ASP A 46 -4.36 41.60 60.70
CA ASP A 46 -4.61 43.06 60.74
C ASP A 46 -3.53 43.83 60.02
N LYS A 47 -2.29 43.43 60.16
CA LYS A 47 -1.15 44.04 59.48
C LYS A 47 -1.13 43.72 57.98
N ALA A 48 -1.57 42.51 57.60
CA ALA A 48 -1.75 42.14 56.19
C ALA A 48 -2.92 42.96 55.54
N TYR A 49 -4.02 43.11 56.26
CA TYR A 49 -5.16 43.90 55.81
C TYR A 49 -4.84 45.38 55.64
N GLN A 50 -4.13 45.99 56.57
CA GLN A 50 -3.65 47.41 56.46
C GLN A 50 -2.66 47.61 55.32
N THR A 51 -1.79 46.63 55.03
CA THR A 51 -0.87 46.70 53.94
C THR A 51 -1.58 46.62 52.57
N VAL A 52 -2.60 45.81 52.46
CA VAL A 52 -3.42 45.68 51.26
C VAL A 52 -4.28 46.90 51.00
N THR A 53 -4.96 47.40 52.08
CA THR A 53 -5.82 48.60 51.95
C THR A 53 -5.04 49.89 51.67
N SER A 54 -3.83 50.02 52.21
CA SER A 54 -2.99 51.19 51.89
C SER A 54 -2.51 51.17 50.42
N LYS A 55 -2.33 50.02 49.83
CA LYS A 55 -1.96 49.85 48.40
C LYS A 55 -3.16 50.09 47.46
N ILE A 56 -4.37 49.87 47.94
CA ILE A 56 -5.58 50.06 47.12
C ILE A 56 -5.98 51.54 47.07
N ASN A 57 -5.67 52.32 48.14
CA ASN A 57 -6.08 53.71 48.24
C ASN A 57 -5.06 54.74 47.65
N GLN A 58 -3.94 54.33 47.08
CA GLN A 58 -3.14 55.20 46.23
C GLN A 58 -3.86 55.35 44.88
N GLY A 59 -4.77 56.30 44.83
CA GLY A 59 -5.52 56.68 43.63
C GLY A 59 -4.56 57.13 42.51
N ASN A 60 -4.27 56.25 41.64
CA ASN A 60 -3.53 56.53 40.42
C ASN A 60 -4.44 57.22 39.42
N ASN A 61 -3.96 58.24 38.81
CA ASN A 61 -4.48 58.90 37.62
C ASN A 61 -4.52 57.93 36.41
N ILE A 62 -5.37 56.93 36.50
CA ILE A 62 -5.54 55.90 35.49
C ILE A 62 -6.12 56.47 34.17
N HIS A 63 -6.92 57.56 34.27
CA HIS A 63 -7.54 58.18 33.09
C HIS A 63 -6.56 58.84 32.11
N SER A 64 -5.42 59.35 32.55
CA SER A 64 -4.43 59.94 31.66
C SER A 64 -3.65 58.89 30.89
N ILE A 65 -3.36 57.75 31.51
CA ILE A 65 -2.64 56.64 30.90
C ILE A 65 -3.53 55.91 29.90
N PHE A 66 -4.81 55.75 30.21
CA PHE A 66 -5.79 55.08 29.30
C PHE A 66 -5.97 55.86 27.99
N ASN A 67 -6.08 57.20 28.06
CA ASN A 67 -6.23 58.04 26.86
C ASN A 67 -4.98 58.05 25.97
N THR A 68 -3.79 57.89 26.55
CA THR A 68 -2.54 57.78 25.77
C THR A 68 -2.39 56.40 25.18
N LEU A 69 -2.72 55.32 25.93
CA LEU A 69 -2.71 53.94 25.46
C LEU A 69 -3.74 53.69 24.37
N THR A 70 -4.95 54.27 24.46
CA THR A 70 -5.96 54.12 23.39
C THR A 70 -5.57 54.80 22.10
N ARG A 71 -4.89 55.97 22.17
CA ARG A 71 -4.34 56.63 20.96
C ARG A 71 -3.22 55.83 20.30
N ILE A 72 -2.33 55.23 21.09
CA ILE A 72 -1.27 54.36 20.59
C ILE A 72 -1.85 53.05 20.04
N ALA A 73 -2.83 52.48 20.73
CA ALA A 73 -3.52 51.28 20.27
C ALA A 73 -4.20 51.49 18.91
N ALA A 74 -4.88 52.64 18.70
CA ALA A 74 -5.56 52.94 17.45
C ALA A 74 -4.59 53.05 16.25
N VAL A 75 -3.37 53.58 16.49
CA VAL A 75 -2.33 53.67 15.44
C VAL A 75 -1.80 52.31 14.99
N PHE A 76 -1.78 51.33 15.89
CA PHE A 76 -1.29 49.96 15.57
C PHE A 76 -2.43 48.99 15.18
N THR A 77 -3.65 49.22 15.64
CA THR A 77 -4.76 48.30 15.31
C THR A 77 -5.26 48.46 13.87
N LEU A 78 -5.26 49.68 13.32
CA LEU A 78 -5.68 49.91 11.93
C LEU A 78 -4.75 49.24 10.91
N PRO A 79 -3.40 49.40 10.98
CA PRO A 79 -2.52 48.68 10.06
C PRO A 79 -2.52 47.17 10.30
N LEU A 80 -2.67 46.69 11.53
CA LEU A 80 -2.82 45.24 11.82
C LEU A 80 -4.12 44.66 11.25
N LEU A 81 -5.23 45.40 11.35
CA LEU A 81 -6.50 45.01 10.73
C LEU A 81 -6.40 45.01 9.20
N ALA A 82 -5.78 46.08 8.63
CA ALA A 82 -5.53 46.17 7.19
C ALA A 82 -4.63 44.99 6.71
N PHE A 83 -3.58 44.68 7.48
CA PHE A 83 -2.70 43.55 7.19
C PHE A 83 -3.44 42.20 7.32
N ALA A 84 -4.29 42.04 8.35
CA ALA A 84 -5.11 40.82 8.52
C ALA A 84 -6.14 40.68 7.39
N ILE A 85 -6.80 41.77 6.99
CA ILE A 85 -7.71 41.78 5.85
C ILE A 85 -6.94 41.49 4.55
N TRP A 86 -5.77 42.12 4.37
CA TRP A 86 -4.95 41.82 3.22
C TRP A 86 -4.51 40.35 3.16
N THR A 87 -4.02 39.77 4.25
CA THR A 87 -3.68 38.34 4.28
C THR A 87 -4.88 37.45 3.99
N LEU A 88 -6.08 37.76 4.51
CA LEU A 88 -7.30 37.02 4.21
C LEU A 88 -7.74 37.12 2.75
N PHE A 89 -7.56 38.29 2.13
CA PHE A 89 -7.88 38.47 0.70
C PHE A 89 -6.80 37.88 -0.23
N PHE A 90 -5.52 38.00 0.13
CA PHE A 90 -4.42 37.49 -0.72
C PHE A 90 -4.06 36.02 -0.45
N GLN A 91 -4.55 35.38 0.63
CA GLN A 91 -4.38 33.94 0.84
C GLN A 91 -5.35 33.08 -0.01
N LYS A 92 -6.38 33.69 -0.61
CA LYS A 92 -7.29 32.94 -1.49
C LYS A 92 -6.57 32.38 -2.74
N ASP A 93 -5.53 33.02 -3.22
CA ASP A 93 -4.83 32.58 -4.43
C ASP A 93 -3.79 31.46 -4.17
N LYS A 94 -3.37 31.24 -2.91
CA LYS A 94 -2.44 30.15 -2.58
C LYS A 94 -3.13 28.79 -2.39
N ALA A 95 -4.42 28.79 -2.02
CA ALA A 95 -5.20 27.56 -1.90
C ALA A 95 -5.47 26.91 -3.27
N THR A 96 -5.63 27.73 -4.32
CA THR A 96 -5.90 27.26 -5.69
C THR A 96 -4.69 26.61 -6.34
N VAL A 97 -3.47 27.07 -6.04
CA VAL A 97 -2.25 26.47 -6.61
C VAL A 97 -1.94 25.12 -5.98
N THR A 98 -2.26 24.93 -4.70
CA THR A 98 -2.08 23.65 -4.01
C THR A 98 -3.13 22.62 -4.43
N GLU A 99 -4.37 23.05 -4.74
CA GLU A 99 -5.42 22.14 -5.25
C GLU A 99 -5.18 21.72 -6.71
N LEU A 100 -4.60 22.61 -7.55
CA LEU A 100 -4.25 22.27 -8.93
C LEU A 100 -3.05 21.31 -9.00
N ALA A 101 -2.09 21.42 -8.08
CA ALA A 101 -0.96 20.51 -7.99
C ALA A 101 -1.37 19.12 -7.43
N GLN A 102 -2.51 19.00 -6.73
CA GLN A 102 -3.03 17.73 -6.21
C GLN A 102 -3.82 16.92 -7.25
N ASN A 103 -4.09 17.48 -8.42
CA ASN A 103 -4.84 16.80 -9.50
C ASN A 103 -3.96 16.27 -10.63
N GLU A 104 -2.65 16.48 -10.60
CA GLU A 104 -1.76 15.83 -11.57
C GLU A 104 -1.50 14.38 -11.16
N ILE A 105 -2.12 13.47 -11.90
CA ILE A 105 -1.87 12.03 -11.73
C ILE A 105 -0.50 11.73 -12.32
N THR A 106 0.45 11.40 -11.46
CA THR A 106 1.75 10.84 -11.87
C THR A 106 1.61 9.34 -12.05
N TRP A 107 1.91 8.84 -13.24
CA TRP A 107 1.86 7.41 -13.51
C TRP A 107 3.12 6.70 -13.06
N GLN A 108 2.95 5.60 -12.35
CA GLN A 108 4.00 4.65 -11.98
C GLN A 108 3.84 3.39 -12.82
N GLU A 109 4.96 2.86 -13.28
CA GLU A 109 4.99 1.65 -14.08
C GLU A 109 5.90 0.61 -13.42
N ILE A 110 5.44 -0.62 -13.36
CA ILE A 110 6.16 -1.77 -12.83
C ILE A 110 6.21 -2.82 -13.92
N HIS A 111 7.40 -3.31 -14.19
CA HIS A 111 7.62 -4.36 -15.17
C HIS A 111 8.32 -5.55 -14.51
N SER A 112 7.76 -6.73 -14.67
CA SER A 112 8.39 -7.98 -14.26
C SER A 112 9.18 -8.57 -15.45
N PRO A 113 10.50 -8.71 -15.36
CA PRO A 113 11.28 -9.27 -16.46
C PRO A 113 10.85 -10.70 -16.83
N VAL A 114 11.09 -11.10 -18.07
CA VAL A 114 10.85 -12.48 -18.52
C VAL A 114 11.68 -13.47 -17.68
N GLY A 115 11.07 -14.54 -17.22
CA GLY A 115 11.67 -15.54 -16.34
C GLY A 115 11.81 -15.12 -14.87
N MET A 116 11.27 -13.97 -14.50
CA MET A 116 11.24 -13.46 -13.12
C MET A 116 9.81 -13.07 -12.72
N ARG A 117 9.53 -13.18 -11.43
CA ARG A 117 8.29 -12.70 -10.83
C ARG A 117 8.60 -11.57 -9.87
N SER A 118 7.72 -10.59 -9.80
CA SER A 118 7.90 -9.42 -8.94
C SER A 118 6.78 -9.37 -7.91
N HIS A 119 7.12 -9.13 -6.64
CA HIS A 119 6.15 -8.84 -5.58
C HIS A 119 6.22 -7.35 -5.24
N VAL A 120 5.07 -6.70 -5.19
CA VAL A 120 4.94 -5.27 -4.95
C VAL A 120 3.81 -5.02 -3.96
N VAL A 121 4.02 -4.07 -3.06
CA VAL A 121 2.97 -3.55 -2.19
C VAL A 121 2.54 -2.19 -2.73
N LEU A 122 1.27 -2.07 -3.10
CA LEU A 122 0.70 -0.82 -3.60
C LEU A 122 0.47 0.18 -2.46
N PRO A 123 0.28 1.48 -2.75
CA PRO A 123 0.13 2.52 -1.73
C PRO A 123 -1.06 2.34 -0.78
N ASP A 124 -2.08 1.55 -1.16
CA ASP A 124 -3.23 1.20 -0.31
C ASP A 124 -2.98 -0.02 0.59
N GLY A 125 -1.78 -0.63 0.51
CA GLY A 125 -1.40 -1.84 1.22
C GLY A 125 -1.75 -3.15 0.48
N THR A 126 -2.34 -3.09 -0.71
CA THR A 126 -2.62 -4.26 -1.55
C THR A 126 -1.33 -4.96 -1.94
N ASN A 127 -1.25 -6.28 -1.69
CA ASN A 127 -0.15 -7.11 -2.18
C ASN A 127 -0.44 -7.57 -3.61
N LEU A 128 0.55 -7.43 -4.47
CA LEU A 128 0.46 -7.76 -5.87
C LEU A 128 1.69 -8.55 -6.31
N TRP A 129 1.46 -9.71 -6.91
CA TRP A 129 2.49 -10.50 -7.59
C TRP A 129 2.29 -10.37 -9.08
N LEU A 130 3.32 -9.93 -9.78
CA LEU A 130 3.37 -9.89 -11.25
C LEU A 130 4.10 -11.10 -11.77
N ASN A 131 3.49 -11.85 -12.67
CA ASN A 131 4.14 -12.94 -13.34
C ASN A 131 5.18 -12.44 -14.35
N ALA A 132 6.06 -13.33 -14.78
CA ALA A 132 7.16 -13.01 -15.67
C ALA A 132 6.65 -12.36 -16.99
N GLY A 133 7.27 -11.26 -17.40
CA GLY A 133 6.90 -10.50 -18.59
C GLY A 133 5.68 -9.58 -18.43
N SER A 134 5.02 -9.58 -17.25
CA SER A 134 3.86 -8.75 -17.02
C SER A 134 4.21 -7.30 -16.72
N HIS A 135 3.29 -6.41 -17.00
CA HIS A 135 3.40 -4.98 -16.83
C HIS A 135 2.18 -4.42 -16.11
N LEU A 136 2.42 -3.58 -15.11
CA LEU A 136 1.39 -2.89 -14.34
C LEU A 136 1.64 -1.39 -14.35
N ARG A 137 0.57 -0.61 -14.52
CA ARG A 137 0.58 0.84 -14.45
C ARG A 137 -0.50 1.34 -13.50
N TYR A 138 -0.17 2.31 -12.64
CA TYR A 138 -1.14 2.93 -11.76
C TYR A 138 -0.82 4.40 -11.49
N GLY A 139 -1.84 5.19 -11.15
CA GLY A 139 -1.70 6.62 -10.91
C GLY A 139 -1.41 6.95 -9.44
N ILE A 140 -0.58 7.98 -9.20
CA ILE A 140 -0.35 8.57 -7.88
C ILE A 140 -0.91 10.00 -7.90
N PRO A 141 -1.67 10.40 -6.89
CA PRO A 141 -1.96 9.70 -5.65
C PRO A 141 -2.95 8.55 -5.84
N PHE A 142 -2.60 7.37 -5.29
CA PHE A 142 -3.45 6.18 -5.26
C PHE A 142 -4.47 6.34 -4.12
N ILE A 143 -5.45 7.25 -4.33
CA ILE A 143 -6.31 7.75 -3.25
C ILE A 143 -7.70 7.13 -3.34
N ARG A 144 -8.41 7.31 -2.22
CA ARG A 144 -9.76 6.90 -1.80
C ARG A 144 -10.85 6.79 -2.88
N LYS A 145 -10.68 7.36 -4.08
CA LYS A 145 -11.62 7.27 -5.20
C LYS A 145 -11.05 6.63 -6.47
N ASN A 146 -9.73 6.38 -6.54
CA ASN A 146 -9.05 5.87 -7.72
C ASN A 146 -8.06 4.76 -7.37
N ARG A 147 -8.54 3.64 -6.85
CA ARG A 147 -7.73 2.42 -6.72
C ARG A 147 -7.77 1.65 -8.05
N GLU A 148 -7.26 2.29 -9.11
CA GLU A 148 -7.26 1.73 -10.45
C GLU A 148 -5.85 1.36 -10.88
N VAL A 149 -5.71 0.18 -11.46
CA VAL A 149 -4.48 -0.30 -12.08
C VAL A 149 -4.76 -0.78 -13.49
N GLU A 150 -3.80 -0.59 -14.38
CA GLU A 150 -3.82 -1.13 -15.74
C GLU A 150 -2.85 -2.32 -15.80
N LEU A 151 -3.36 -3.50 -16.14
CA LEU A 151 -2.59 -4.75 -16.21
C LEU A 151 -2.46 -5.24 -17.65
N THR A 152 -1.24 -5.57 -18.02
CA THR A 152 -0.91 -6.35 -19.22
C THR A 152 -0.12 -7.57 -18.80
N GLY A 153 -0.62 -8.77 -19.08
CA GLY A 153 -0.03 -10.03 -18.63
C GLY A 153 -0.81 -10.66 -17.49
N GLU A 154 -0.12 -11.17 -16.48
CA GLU A 154 -0.73 -11.93 -15.39
C GLU A 154 -0.32 -11.41 -14.02
N ALA A 155 -1.31 -11.26 -13.14
CA ALA A 155 -1.11 -10.83 -11.77
C ALA A 155 -2.01 -11.59 -10.79
N PHE A 156 -1.44 -11.94 -9.63
CA PHE A 156 -2.20 -12.34 -8.46
C PHE A 156 -2.27 -11.14 -7.49
N LEU A 157 -3.48 -10.86 -7.00
CA LEU A 157 -3.74 -9.71 -6.14
C LEU A 157 -4.38 -10.17 -4.82
N ASP A 158 -3.85 -9.65 -3.72
CA ASP A 158 -4.46 -9.73 -2.39
C ASP A 158 -4.84 -8.30 -1.98
N VAL A 159 -6.07 -7.93 -2.34
CA VAL A 159 -6.57 -6.55 -2.25
C VAL A 159 -7.07 -6.27 -0.85
N VAL A 160 -6.56 -5.18 -0.26
CA VAL A 160 -7.02 -4.67 1.04
C VAL A 160 -8.49 -4.30 0.98
N LYS A 161 -9.26 -4.82 1.94
CA LYS A 161 -10.71 -4.60 2.03
C LYS A 161 -11.04 -3.11 2.24
N ASN A 162 -11.83 -2.56 1.33
CA ASN A 162 -12.38 -1.21 1.43
C ASN A 162 -13.71 -1.10 0.66
N GLU A 163 -14.80 -1.13 1.38
CA GLU A 163 -16.16 -1.10 0.80
C GLU A 163 -16.55 0.27 0.22
N GLN A 164 -15.85 1.35 0.64
CA GLN A 164 -16.15 2.71 0.17
C GLN A 164 -15.37 3.09 -1.09
N SER A 165 -14.32 2.34 -1.44
CA SER A 165 -13.47 2.60 -2.58
C SER A 165 -13.13 1.29 -3.28
N PRO A 166 -13.84 0.91 -4.33
CA PRO A 166 -13.53 -0.29 -5.11
C PRO A 166 -12.12 -0.25 -5.68
N PHE A 167 -11.49 -1.42 -5.78
CA PHE A 167 -10.25 -1.62 -6.51
C PHE A 167 -10.59 -2.13 -7.91
N VAL A 168 -10.01 -1.52 -8.95
CA VAL A 168 -10.32 -1.83 -10.34
C VAL A 168 -9.05 -2.22 -11.10
N VAL A 169 -9.02 -3.43 -11.64
CA VAL A 169 -7.99 -3.85 -12.60
C VAL A 169 -8.54 -3.67 -14.01
N LYS A 170 -7.94 -2.77 -14.78
CA LYS A 170 -8.25 -2.58 -16.19
C LYS A 170 -7.33 -3.44 -17.04
N THR A 171 -7.91 -4.16 -17.98
CA THR A 171 -7.17 -5.05 -18.87
C THR A 171 -7.80 -5.05 -20.25
N GLY A 172 -7.20 -4.32 -21.19
CA GLY A 172 -7.78 -4.13 -22.52
C GLY A 172 -9.21 -3.58 -22.44
N ASN A 173 -10.19 -4.38 -22.89
CA ASN A 173 -11.60 -4.00 -22.95
C ASN A 173 -12.43 -4.53 -21.77
N ALA A 174 -11.78 -5.05 -20.73
CA ALA A 174 -12.44 -5.58 -19.55
C ALA A 174 -11.93 -4.91 -18.26
N GLU A 175 -12.76 -4.93 -17.23
CA GLU A 175 -12.47 -4.41 -15.91
C GLU A 175 -12.84 -5.44 -14.85
N VAL A 176 -11.96 -5.63 -13.89
CA VAL A 176 -12.19 -6.48 -12.71
C VAL A 176 -12.33 -5.58 -11.50
N GLU A 177 -13.53 -5.48 -10.93
CA GLU A 177 -13.83 -4.66 -9.76
C GLU A 177 -13.97 -5.54 -8.53
N VAL A 178 -13.31 -5.14 -7.44
CA VAL A 178 -13.32 -5.85 -6.15
C VAL A 178 -13.35 -4.87 -4.97
N LEU A 179 -13.75 -5.35 -3.79
CA LEU A 179 -13.77 -4.55 -2.54
C LEU A 179 -12.76 -5.01 -1.50
N GLY A 180 -12.18 -6.20 -1.67
CA GLY A 180 -11.26 -6.85 -0.73
C GLY A 180 -11.27 -8.34 -1.05
N THR A 181 -10.31 -8.81 -1.86
CA THR A 181 -10.46 -10.04 -2.62
C THR A 181 -9.09 -10.58 -2.98
N GLN A 182 -8.92 -11.90 -2.91
CA GLN A 182 -7.76 -12.61 -3.42
C GLN A 182 -8.13 -13.28 -4.75
N PHE A 183 -7.46 -12.91 -5.84
CA PHE A 183 -7.77 -13.38 -7.17
C PHE A 183 -6.59 -13.27 -8.12
N ASN A 184 -6.63 -14.05 -9.19
CA ASN A 184 -5.69 -13.98 -10.30
C ASN A 184 -6.37 -13.40 -11.54
N VAL A 185 -5.65 -12.58 -12.28
CA VAL A 185 -6.05 -12.10 -13.61
C VAL A 185 -4.95 -12.44 -14.60
N ASN A 186 -5.31 -13.19 -15.64
CA ASN A 186 -4.44 -13.52 -16.76
C ASN A 186 -5.01 -12.88 -18.03
N ALA A 187 -4.33 -11.86 -18.54
CA ALA A 187 -4.79 -11.01 -19.64
C ALA A 187 -3.66 -10.64 -20.59
N TRP A 188 -3.03 -11.65 -21.18
CA TRP A 188 -1.99 -11.45 -22.18
C TRP A 188 -2.58 -10.86 -23.47
N PRO A 189 -1.93 -9.86 -24.08
CA PRO A 189 -2.41 -9.26 -25.34
C PRO A 189 -2.56 -10.26 -26.49
N GLU A 190 -1.61 -11.19 -26.58
CA GLU A 190 -1.57 -12.25 -27.60
C GLU A 190 -2.55 -13.40 -27.35
N SER A 191 -3.09 -13.52 -26.14
CA SER A 191 -4.15 -14.50 -25.83
C SER A 191 -5.49 -14.01 -26.34
N GLU A 192 -6.29 -14.88 -26.91
CA GLU A 192 -7.68 -14.60 -27.30
C GLU A 192 -8.60 -14.47 -26.08
N GLN A 193 -8.15 -14.93 -24.91
CA GLN A 193 -8.96 -14.98 -23.70
C GLN A 193 -8.37 -14.17 -22.56
N ILE A 194 -9.25 -13.66 -21.69
CA ILE A 194 -8.92 -13.18 -20.35
C ILE A 194 -9.45 -14.21 -19.36
N GLN A 195 -8.60 -14.62 -18.41
CA GLN A 195 -9.00 -15.54 -17.35
C GLN A 195 -8.96 -14.84 -16.00
N VAL A 196 -9.97 -15.07 -15.15
CA VAL A 196 -10.02 -14.58 -13.78
C VAL A 196 -10.35 -15.73 -12.86
N ALA A 197 -9.45 -16.07 -11.95
CA ALA A 197 -9.63 -17.10 -10.93
C ALA A 197 -9.81 -16.46 -9.56
N LEU A 198 -10.91 -16.73 -8.89
CA LEU A 198 -11.26 -16.15 -7.60
C LEU A 198 -10.98 -17.10 -6.44
N LYS A 199 -10.02 -16.72 -5.56
CA LYS A 199 -9.67 -17.47 -4.36
C LYS A 199 -10.57 -17.12 -3.19
N GLU A 200 -10.69 -15.82 -2.87
CA GLU A 200 -11.46 -15.35 -1.72
C GLU A 200 -12.15 -14.02 -2.02
N GLY A 201 -13.34 -13.80 -1.48
CA GLY A 201 -14.08 -12.55 -1.60
C GLY A 201 -15.10 -12.60 -2.74
N LYS A 202 -15.20 -11.50 -3.49
CA LYS A 202 -16.13 -11.33 -4.63
C LYS A 202 -15.46 -10.54 -5.74
N VAL A 203 -15.69 -10.95 -6.98
CA VAL A 203 -15.26 -10.25 -8.18
C VAL A 203 -16.48 -9.85 -8.99
N LYS A 204 -16.48 -8.62 -9.50
CA LYS A 204 -17.39 -8.17 -10.53
C LYS A 204 -16.58 -7.90 -11.81
N PHE A 205 -16.70 -8.80 -12.77
CA PHE A 205 -16.06 -8.70 -14.08
C PHE A 205 -16.95 -7.90 -15.01
N ARG A 206 -16.46 -6.80 -15.57
CA ARG A 206 -17.17 -5.93 -16.51
C ARG A 206 -16.51 -6.00 -17.88
N PHE A 207 -17.30 -6.01 -18.92
CA PHE A 207 -16.82 -6.04 -20.30
C PHE A 207 -17.77 -5.32 -21.25
N ALA A 208 -17.24 -4.89 -22.39
CA ALA A 208 -18.06 -4.29 -23.44
C ALA A 208 -18.81 -5.42 -24.18
N GLY A 209 -20.12 -5.37 -24.13
CA GLY A 209 -20.99 -6.20 -24.97
C GLY A 209 -21.17 -5.62 -26.37
N ASP A 210 -22.11 -6.19 -27.12
CA ASP A 210 -22.48 -5.69 -28.43
C ASP A 210 -23.13 -4.30 -28.33
N GLU A 211 -22.98 -3.48 -29.37
CA GLU A 211 -23.51 -2.11 -29.45
C GLU A 211 -23.08 -1.18 -28.31
N GLY A 212 -21.92 -1.47 -27.65
CA GLY A 212 -21.38 -0.63 -26.57
C GLY A 212 -22.09 -0.80 -25.22
N THR A 213 -22.95 -1.81 -25.08
CA THR A 213 -23.58 -2.13 -23.80
C THR A 213 -22.54 -2.65 -22.79
N LYS A 214 -22.59 -2.16 -21.53
CA LYS A 214 -21.75 -2.69 -20.47
C LYS A 214 -22.42 -3.90 -19.83
N LYS A 215 -21.81 -5.06 -19.99
CA LYS A 215 -22.24 -6.31 -19.33
C LYS A 215 -21.35 -6.59 -18.12
N PHE A 216 -21.83 -7.39 -17.18
CA PHE A 216 -21.01 -7.85 -16.05
C PHE A 216 -21.34 -9.30 -15.68
N CYS A 217 -20.37 -9.96 -15.05
CA CYS A 217 -20.49 -11.27 -14.43
C CYS A 217 -19.92 -11.21 -13.01
N GLU A 218 -20.58 -11.83 -12.04
CA GLU A 218 -20.09 -11.92 -10.67
C GLU A 218 -19.53 -13.33 -10.40
N LEU A 219 -18.35 -13.37 -9.73
CA LEU A 219 -17.69 -14.61 -9.34
C LEU A 219 -17.80 -14.81 -7.84
N LYS A 220 -17.83 -16.10 -7.46
CA LYS A 220 -17.72 -16.61 -6.09
C LYS A 220 -16.40 -17.37 -5.93
N PRO A 221 -15.94 -17.60 -4.71
CA PRO A 221 -14.74 -18.39 -4.46
C PRO A 221 -14.76 -19.74 -5.20
N ASN A 222 -13.59 -20.10 -5.78
CA ASN A 222 -13.36 -21.22 -6.68
C ASN A 222 -14.03 -21.13 -8.06
N ASP A 223 -14.55 -19.95 -8.43
CA ASP A 223 -14.96 -19.71 -9.80
C ASP A 223 -13.74 -19.33 -10.66
N LEU A 224 -13.68 -19.95 -11.84
CA LEU A 224 -12.86 -19.56 -12.97
C LEU A 224 -13.78 -18.91 -13.99
N LEU A 225 -13.43 -17.71 -14.42
CA LEU A 225 -14.06 -17.00 -15.54
C LEU A 225 -13.11 -16.97 -16.71
N GLU A 226 -13.60 -17.34 -17.88
CA GLU A 226 -12.93 -17.18 -19.17
C GLU A 226 -13.75 -16.25 -20.06
N PHE A 227 -13.13 -15.15 -20.49
CA PHE A 227 -13.74 -14.17 -21.39
C PHE A 227 -13.05 -14.23 -22.74
N ASP A 228 -13.77 -14.60 -23.78
CA ASP A 228 -13.30 -14.53 -25.16
C ASP A 228 -13.37 -13.09 -25.67
N LYS A 229 -12.20 -12.56 -26.07
CA LYS A 229 -12.07 -11.16 -26.53
C LYS A 229 -12.71 -10.94 -27.90
N THR A 230 -12.78 -11.97 -28.73
CA THR A 230 -13.32 -11.92 -30.11
C THR A 230 -14.83 -12.02 -30.09
N ASP A 231 -15.35 -13.08 -29.51
CA ASP A 231 -16.78 -13.38 -29.46
C ASP A 231 -17.51 -12.64 -28.34
N LYS A 232 -16.76 -11.99 -27.42
CA LYS A 232 -17.30 -11.30 -26.23
C LYS A 232 -18.18 -12.19 -25.37
N THR A 233 -17.89 -13.49 -25.35
CA THR A 233 -18.58 -14.48 -24.54
C THR A 233 -17.87 -14.73 -23.23
N VAL A 234 -18.64 -15.04 -22.19
CA VAL A 234 -18.14 -15.36 -20.86
C VAL A 234 -18.54 -16.78 -20.52
N VAL A 235 -17.58 -17.60 -20.17
CA VAL A 235 -17.78 -18.90 -19.54
C VAL A 235 -17.34 -18.76 -18.09
N ARG A 236 -18.17 -19.27 -17.17
CA ARG A 236 -17.86 -19.34 -15.73
C ARG A 236 -18.10 -20.75 -15.26
N GLU A 237 -17.12 -21.33 -14.61
CA GLU A 237 -17.21 -22.62 -13.98
C GLU A 237 -16.68 -22.60 -12.54
N ASN A 238 -17.22 -23.45 -11.69
CA ASN A 238 -16.67 -23.69 -10.35
C ASN A 238 -15.74 -24.90 -10.44
N THR A 239 -14.45 -24.67 -10.23
CA THR A 239 -13.42 -25.67 -10.46
C THR A 239 -12.27 -25.55 -9.47
N ASN A 240 -11.30 -26.47 -9.50
CA ASN A 240 -10.07 -26.32 -8.76
C ASN A 240 -9.21 -25.24 -9.41
N ILE A 241 -9.14 -24.07 -8.77
CA ILE A 241 -8.41 -22.92 -9.28
C ILE A 241 -6.91 -22.92 -8.93
N GLU A 242 -6.42 -23.90 -8.17
CA GLU A 242 -5.03 -23.92 -7.67
C GLU A 242 -4.01 -23.83 -8.81
N LYS A 243 -4.22 -24.51 -9.94
CA LYS A 243 -3.30 -24.45 -11.09
C LYS A 243 -3.17 -23.03 -11.69
N TYR A 244 -4.17 -22.17 -11.49
CA TYR A 244 -4.16 -20.79 -12.00
C TYR A 244 -3.57 -19.78 -11.02
N ILE A 245 -3.44 -20.15 -9.73
CA ILE A 245 -2.99 -19.22 -8.71
C ILE A 245 -1.67 -19.62 -8.05
N ALA A 246 -1.30 -20.91 -8.04
CA ALA A 246 -0.14 -21.42 -7.30
C ALA A 246 1.20 -20.79 -7.73
N TRP A 247 1.28 -20.23 -8.92
CA TRP A 247 2.49 -19.63 -9.46
C TRP A 247 3.04 -18.49 -8.59
N HIS A 248 2.17 -17.72 -7.88
CA HIS A 248 2.60 -16.64 -6.99
C HIS A 248 3.36 -17.16 -5.75
N GLN A 249 3.21 -18.45 -5.43
CA GLN A 249 3.93 -19.18 -4.38
C GLN A 249 5.11 -19.99 -4.92
N ASN A 250 5.51 -19.77 -6.18
CA ASN A 250 6.55 -20.53 -6.89
C ASN A 250 6.19 -22.03 -7.12
N VAL A 251 4.92 -22.36 -7.13
CA VAL A 251 4.43 -23.72 -7.43
C VAL A 251 3.86 -23.76 -8.85
N MET A 252 4.37 -24.64 -9.70
CA MET A 252 3.84 -24.91 -11.04
C MET A 252 3.03 -26.20 -10.99
N ILE A 253 1.73 -26.11 -11.22
CA ILE A 253 0.82 -27.24 -11.26
C ILE A 253 0.45 -27.52 -12.72
N LEU A 254 0.79 -28.68 -13.20
CA LEU A 254 0.35 -29.23 -14.47
C LEU A 254 -0.77 -30.22 -14.18
N ASP A 255 -1.93 -30.02 -14.78
CA ASP A 255 -3.11 -30.88 -14.64
C ASP A 255 -3.70 -31.10 -16.04
N ASP A 256 -3.48 -32.26 -16.60
CA ASP A 256 -3.82 -32.62 -17.99
C ASP A 256 -3.31 -31.58 -19.01
N THR A 257 -2.17 -30.95 -18.69
CA THR A 257 -1.61 -29.81 -19.42
C THR A 257 -0.99 -30.27 -20.73
N PRO A 258 -1.46 -29.80 -21.90
CA PRO A 258 -0.91 -30.20 -23.19
C PRO A 258 0.48 -29.60 -23.42
N MET A 259 1.29 -30.28 -24.23
CA MET A 259 2.67 -29.90 -24.53
C MET A 259 2.82 -28.43 -24.99
N PRO A 260 1.96 -27.85 -25.85
CA PRO A 260 2.08 -26.45 -26.24
C PRO A 260 1.91 -25.47 -25.05
N GLU A 261 0.99 -25.79 -24.13
CA GLU A 261 0.79 -25.00 -22.91
C GLU A 261 1.97 -25.18 -21.94
N LEU A 262 2.47 -26.39 -21.75
CA LEU A 262 3.71 -26.64 -21.00
C LEU A 262 4.89 -25.84 -21.56
N ALA A 263 5.05 -25.81 -22.88
CA ALA A 263 6.09 -25.03 -23.53
C ALA A 263 5.98 -23.53 -23.16
N ARG A 264 4.79 -22.95 -23.25
CA ARG A 264 4.53 -21.56 -22.88
C ARG A 264 4.80 -21.31 -21.38
N LEU A 265 4.40 -22.23 -20.50
CA LEU A 265 4.68 -22.13 -19.07
C LEU A 265 6.19 -22.14 -18.79
N LEU A 266 6.96 -23.03 -19.44
CA LEU A 266 8.42 -23.06 -19.29
C LEU A 266 9.09 -21.79 -19.81
N GLU A 267 8.64 -21.25 -20.93
CA GLU A 267 9.14 -19.98 -21.48
C GLU A 267 8.90 -18.82 -20.49
N GLN A 268 7.69 -18.72 -19.97
CA GLN A 268 7.30 -17.70 -19.02
C GLN A 268 8.03 -17.86 -17.69
N TRP A 269 8.11 -19.08 -17.17
CA TRP A 269 8.64 -19.39 -15.85
C TRP A 269 10.15 -19.20 -15.73
N TYR A 270 10.89 -19.62 -16.80
CA TYR A 270 12.36 -19.68 -16.77
C TYR A 270 13.03 -18.73 -17.76
N GLY A 271 12.27 -18.00 -18.56
CA GLY A 271 12.85 -17.08 -19.56
C GLY A 271 13.62 -17.78 -20.66
N VAL A 272 13.28 -19.01 -20.98
CA VAL A 272 13.87 -19.80 -22.04
C VAL A 272 12.98 -19.78 -23.29
N LYS A 273 13.56 -20.12 -24.47
CA LYS A 273 12.77 -20.40 -25.66
C LYS A 273 12.52 -21.91 -25.74
N VAL A 274 11.27 -22.31 -26.00
CA VAL A 274 10.92 -23.72 -26.15
C VAL A 274 10.57 -24.03 -27.58
N VAL A 275 11.14 -25.12 -28.10
CA VAL A 275 10.89 -25.63 -29.45
C VAL A 275 10.36 -27.04 -29.37
N ILE A 276 9.19 -27.27 -29.92
CA ILE A 276 8.58 -28.58 -30.08
C ILE A 276 8.90 -29.01 -31.52
N ALA A 277 9.86 -29.92 -31.68
CA ALA A 277 10.38 -30.30 -33.02
C ALA A 277 9.45 -31.27 -33.75
N ASP A 278 8.69 -32.07 -33.03
CA ASP A 278 7.85 -33.11 -33.62
C ASP A 278 6.37 -32.88 -33.34
N GLU A 279 5.51 -32.92 -34.33
CA GLU A 279 4.08 -32.72 -34.21
C GLU A 279 3.39 -33.78 -33.30
N GLU A 280 3.91 -35.00 -33.30
CA GLU A 280 3.30 -36.08 -32.52
C GLU A 280 3.36 -35.80 -31.01
N ILE A 281 4.41 -35.16 -30.51
CA ILE A 281 4.57 -34.89 -29.09
C ILE A 281 3.69 -33.72 -28.61
N LYS A 282 3.13 -32.93 -29.51
CA LYS A 282 2.16 -31.88 -29.14
C LYS A 282 0.90 -32.44 -28.45
N ARG A 283 0.61 -33.73 -28.68
CA ARG A 283 -0.56 -34.41 -28.09
C ARG A 283 -0.31 -34.90 -26.66
N TYR A 284 0.94 -34.88 -26.20
CA TYR A 284 1.28 -35.31 -24.85
C TYR A 284 0.72 -34.33 -23.83
N LYS A 285 0.24 -34.91 -22.72
CA LYS A 285 -0.30 -34.14 -21.59
C LYS A 285 0.46 -34.51 -20.34
N PHE A 286 0.58 -33.54 -19.44
CA PHE A 286 1.38 -33.67 -18.24
C PHE A 286 0.52 -33.38 -17.01
N THR A 287 0.68 -34.23 -15.98
CA THR A 287 0.05 -34.06 -14.68
C THR A 287 1.14 -34.26 -13.63
N THR A 288 1.61 -33.16 -13.07
CA THR A 288 2.65 -33.14 -12.03
C THR A 288 2.70 -31.75 -11.36
N THR A 289 3.34 -31.67 -10.21
CA THR A 289 3.56 -30.41 -9.51
C THR A 289 5.05 -30.22 -9.27
N PHE A 290 5.53 -29.02 -9.59
CA PHE A 290 6.89 -28.57 -9.31
C PHE A 290 6.84 -27.47 -8.26
N ASP A 291 7.50 -27.69 -7.13
CA ASP A 291 7.56 -26.74 -6.03
C ASP A 291 8.96 -26.09 -6.01
N ASN A 292 9.02 -24.85 -6.51
CA ASN A 292 10.25 -24.04 -6.56
C ASN A 292 11.45 -24.78 -7.21
N GLU A 293 11.19 -25.65 -8.18
CA GLU A 293 12.22 -26.45 -8.83
C GLU A 293 13.00 -25.66 -9.88
N PRO A 294 14.32 -25.79 -9.95
CA PRO A 294 15.13 -25.18 -11.01
C PRO A 294 14.88 -25.87 -12.36
N LEU A 295 15.04 -25.11 -13.45
CA LEU A 295 14.76 -25.58 -14.81
C LEU A 295 15.36 -26.96 -15.13
N HIS A 296 16.66 -27.17 -14.82
CA HIS A 296 17.33 -28.43 -15.13
C HIS A 296 16.62 -29.63 -14.46
N ARG A 297 16.13 -29.46 -13.24
CA ARG A 297 15.42 -30.51 -12.51
C ARG A 297 14.03 -30.77 -13.11
N VAL A 298 13.33 -29.72 -13.50
CA VAL A 298 12.04 -29.84 -14.21
C VAL A 298 12.22 -30.60 -15.51
N LEU A 299 13.22 -30.26 -16.33
CA LEU A 299 13.49 -30.93 -17.61
C LEU A 299 13.87 -32.42 -17.42
N GLU A 300 14.68 -32.71 -16.40
CA GLU A 300 15.05 -34.07 -16.05
C GLU A 300 13.81 -34.90 -15.68
N LEU A 301 12.97 -34.38 -14.78
CA LEU A 301 11.75 -35.06 -14.34
C LEU A 301 10.75 -35.27 -15.48
N LEU A 302 10.58 -34.28 -16.36
CA LEU A 302 9.72 -34.39 -17.54
C LEU A 302 10.26 -35.47 -18.51
N GLU A 303 11.58 -35.58 -18.74
CA GLU A 303 12.16 -36.59 -19.61
C GLU A 303 12.05 -37.99 -19.02
N ILE A 304 12.25 -38.15 -17.71
CA ILE A 304 12.10 -39.46 -17.02
C ILE A 304 10.64 -39.95 -17.04
N SER A 305 9.71 -39.01 -16.76
CA SER A 305 8.27 -39.36 -16.72
C SER A 305 7.66 -39.59 -18.11
N SER A 306 8.37 -39.19 -19.18
CA SER A 306 7.87 -39.27 -20.56
C SER A 306 8.84 -40.05 -21.45
N PRO A 307 8.86 -41.38 -21.43
CA PRO A 307 9.87 -42.22 -22.14
C PRO A 307 9.96 -41.99 -23.64
N GLY A 308 8.88 -41.48 -24.27
CA GLY A 308 8.84 -41.14 -25.69
C GLY A 308 9.41 -39.78 -26.07
N ILE A 309 9.83 -38.97 -25.08
CA ILE A 309 10.34 -37.60 -25.27
C ILE A 309 11.84 -37.56 -24.96
N LYS A 310 12.59 -36.84 -25.79
CA LYS A 310 13.97 -36.44 -25.51
C LYS A 310 14.02 -34.91 -25.36
N ILE A 311 14.70 -34.44 -24.34
CA ILE A 311 14.81 -33.02 -24.04
C ILE A 311 16.27 -32.59 -24.19
N ARG A 312 16.52 -31.56 -24.99
CA ARG A 312 17.83 -30.94 -25.15
C ARG A 312 17.78 -29.49 -24.67
N TYR A 313 18.69 -29.14 -23.78
CA TYR A 313 18.89 -27.75 -23.32
C TYR A 313 20.15 -27.19 -23.98
N THR A 314 20.05 -26.02 -24.59
CA THR A 314 21.15 -25.27 -25.18
C THR A 314 21.25 -23.91 -24.52
N MET A 315 22.35 -23.63 -23.86
CA MET A 315 22.56 -22.34 -23.19
C MET A 315 22.72 -21.23 -24.23
N GLY A 316 22.14 -20.06 -23.92
CA GLY A 316 22.28 -18.85 -24.72
C GLY A 316 23.75 -18.42 -24.85
N LYS A 317 24.10 -17.88 -26.02
CA LYS A 317 25.46 -17.38 -26.32
C LYS A 317 25.51 -15.86 -26.26
N PRO A 318 26.68 -15.26 -25.93
CA PRO A 318 26.88 -13.83 -26.07
C PRO A 318 26.59 -13.37 -27.48
N ILE A 319 25.89 -12.25 -27.64
CA ILE A 319 25.65 -11.61 -28.94
C ILE A 319 26.79 -10.64 -29.19
N GLU A 320 27.52 -10.82 -30.29
CA GLU A 320 28.63 -9.94 -30.68
C GLU A 320 28.16 -8.48 -30.81
N GLY A 321 28.88 -7.55 -30.19
CA GLY A 321 28.62 -6.12 -30.27
C GLY A 321 27.56 -5.61 -29.29
N ILE A 322 26.88 -6.46 -28.49
CA ILE A 322 25.83 -6.08 -27.52
C ILE A 322 26.07 -6.83 -26.21
N LYS A 323 26.01 -6.15 -25.07
CA LYS A 323 26.06 -6.78 -23.73
C LYS A 323 24.78 -7.60 -23.41
N LYS A 324 24.37 -8.48 -24.35
CA LYS A 324 23.21 -9.35 -24.18
C LYS A 324 23.53 -10.77 -24.60
N PHE A 325 22.85 -11.74 -24.01
CA PHE A 325 22.90 -13.15 -24.41
C PHE A 325 21.66 -13.44 -25.27
N SER A 326 21.82 -14.36 -26.23
CA SER A 326 20.65 -15.00 -26.85
C SER A 326 19.87 -15.79 -25.80
N PRO A 327 18.57 -15.97 -25.92
CA PRO A 327 17.81 -16.81 -24.97
C PRO A 327 18.35 -18.25 -25.03
N SER A 328 18.37 -18.92 -23.88
CA SER A 328 18.58 -20.35 -23.82
C SER A 328 17.42 -21.09 -24.49
N VAL A 329 17.67 -22.21 -25.12
CA VAL A 329 16.68 -22.95 -25.90
C VAL A 329 16.49 -24.35 -25.31
N VAL A 330 15.26 -24.73 -25.06
CA VAL A 330 14.83 -26.09 -24.73
C VAL A 330 14.16 -26.69 -25.93
N THR A 331 14.65 -27.82 -26.42
CA THR A 331 14.09 -28.51 -27.59
C THR A 331 13.53 -29.87 -27.15
N PHE A 332 12.25 -30.07 -27.42
CA PHE A 332 11.56 -31.34 -27.24
C PHE A 332 11.49 -32.08 -28.56
N THR A 333 11.97 -33.34 -28.56
CA THR A 333 11.93 -34.22 -29.70
C THR A 333 11.38 -35.58 -29.32
N LYS A 334 10.84 -36.31 -30.27
CA LYS A 334 10.50 -37.74 -30.10
C LYS A 334 11.80 -38.55 -29.96
N LYS A 335 11.80 -39.59 -29.10
CA LYS A 335 12.91 -40.58 -29.04
C LYS A 335 12.82 -41.54 -30.16
#